data_c05f2aa9d2863f79abe99e16880dc370
#
_entry.id   c05f2aa9d2863f79abe99e16880dc370
#
_cell.length_a   1.000
_cell.length_b   1.000
_cell.length_c   1.000
_cell.angle_alpha   90.00
_cell.angle_beta   90.00
_cell.angle_gamma   90.00
#
_symmetry.space_group_name_H-M   'P 1'
#
loop_
_entity.id
_entity.type
_entity.pdbx_description
1 polymer ?
#
loop_
_entity_poly.entity_id
_entity_poly.type
_entity_poly.pdbx_seq_one_letter_code
_entity_poly.pdbx_strand_id
1 'polypeptide(L)'
;MQALPLSDALFTATRQKVLGLLYGKPDQSFYANEIARWAQVGKGSLMRELDRLHRAGVLTLNRQGNQTHYRANPECPIYGELLGIVRKTFGIGGARE
;
A
#
# COMPACT_ATOMS: atom_id res chain seq x y z
N MET A 1 -17.18 -6.52 23.06
CA MET A 1 -17.37 -6.20 22.00
C MET A 1 -16.35 -5.56 21.32
N GLN A 2 -15.98 -5.64 20.31
CA GLN A 2 -15.01 -4.99 19.77
C GLN A 2 -15.41 -3.92 18.99
N ALA A 3 -14.80 -2.90 19.10
CA ALA A 3 -15.23 -1.76 18.51
C ALA A 3 -14.41 -1.34 17.33
N LEU A 4 -13.29 -1.96 17.10
CA LEU A 4 -12.38 -1.49 16.09
C LEU A 4 -11.81 -2.64 15.31
N PRO A 5 -11.85 -2.59 13.96
CA PRO A 5 -11.21 -3.62 13.18
C PRO A 5 -9.71 -3.64 13.40
N LEU A 6 -9.08 -4.79 13.23
CA LEU A 6 -7.65 -4.89 13.38
C LEU A 6 -6.91 -3.92 12.47
N SER A 7 -7.37 -3.80 11.24
CA SER A 7 -6.70 -2.92 10.30
C SER A 7 -6.71 -1.47 10.77
N ASP A 8 -7.82 -1.02 11.34
CA ASP A 8 -7.90 0.35 11.83
C ASP A 8 -7.05 0.55 13.07
N ALA A 9 -6.90 -0.48 13.87
CA ALA A 9 -6.07 -0.38 15.06
C ALA A 9 -4.59 -0.31 14.71
N LEU A 10 -4.18 -0.97 13.64
CA LEU A 10 -2.78 -1.06 13.31
C LEU A 10 -2.29 -0.04 12.29
N PHE A 11 -3.15 0.39 11.38
CA PHE A 11 -2.72 1.22 10.27
C PHE A 11 -3.65 2.41 10.07
N THR A 12 -3.08 3.52 9.66
CA THR A 12 -3.89 4.68 9.30
C THR A 12 -4.71 4.35 8.06
N ALA A 13 -5.77 5.11 7.85
CA ALA A 13 -6.63 4.87 6.69
C ALA A 13 -5.86 4.99 5.37
N THR A 14 -5.01 6.01 5.26
CA THR A 14 -4.23 6.18 4.04
C THR A 14 -3.29 5.00 3.82
N ARG A 15 -2.63 4.55 4.87
CA ARG A 15 -1.71 3.43 4.74
C ARG A 15 -2.42 2.15 4.37
N GLN A 16 -3.62 1.92 4.91
CA GLN A 16 -4.40 0.76 4.53
C GLN A 16 -4.69 0.77 3.04
N LYS A 17 -5.06 1.92 2.51
CA LYS A 17 -5.40 2.01 1.10
C LYS A 17 -4.19 1.78 0.22
N VAL A 18 -3.07 2.39 0.57
CA VAL A 18 -1.86 2.24 -0.21
C VAL A 18 -1.38 0.78 -0.17
N LEU A 19 -1.29 0.21 1.01
CA LEU A 19 -0.83 -1.17 1.12
C LEU A 19 -1.83 -2.14 0.52
N GLY A 20 -3.12 -1.86 0.66
CA GLY A 20 -4.15 -2.72 0.09
C GLY A 20 -4.01 -2.83 -1.41
N LEU A 21 -3.70 -1.72 -2.09
CA LEU A 21 -3.51 -1.75 -3.52
C LEU A 21 -2.17 -2.39 -3.89
N LEU A 22 -1.08 -1.90 -3.32
CA LEU A 22 0.24 -2.32 -3.77
C LEU A 22 0.62 -3.71 -3.31
N TYR A 23 0.24 -4.09 -2.11
CA TYR A 23 0.49 -5.45 -1.66
C TYR A 23 -0.65 -6.41 -2.02
N GLY A 24 -1.79 -5.86 -2.44
CA GLY A 24 -2.86 -6.67 -2.98
C GLY A 24 -2.57 -7.10 -4.41
N LYS A 25 -1.74 -6.32 -5.13
CA LYS A 25 -1.33 -6.63 -6.47
C LYS A 25 0.18 -6.47 -6.57
N PRO A 26 0.93 -7.32 -5.87
CA PRO A 26 2.37 -7.08 -5.69
C PRO A 26 3.20 -7.15 -6.96
N ASP A 27 2.65 -7.77 -8.00
CA ASP A 27 3.40 -7.86 -9.25
C ASP A 27 3.24 -6.64 -10.15
N GLN A 28 2.43 -5.68 -9.74
CA GLN A 28 2.16 -4.50 -10.54
C GLN A 28 2.73 -3.26 -9.93
N SER A 29 3.07 -2.30 -10.76
CA SER A 29 3.49 -1.00 -10.27
C SER A 29 2.44 0.02 -10.65
N PHE A 30 2.37 1.10 -9.89
CA PHE A 30 1.34 2.12 -10.08
C PHE A 30 1.94 3.50 -9.96
N TYR A 31 1.46 4.45 -10.77
CA TYR A 31 1.86 5.84 -10.63
C TYR A 31 1.21 6.45 -9.41
N ALA A 32 1.84 7.45 -8.86
CA ALA A 32 1.26 8.15 -7.72
C ALA A 32 -0.15 8.66 -8.02
N ASN A 33 -0.39 9.17 -9.24
CA ASN A 33 -1.72 9.66 -9.59
C ASN A 33 -2.76 8.55 -9.62
N GLU A 34 -2.39 7.37 -10.07
CA GLU A 34 -3.31 6.24 -10.04
C GLU A 34 -3.66 5.85 -8.61
N ILE A 35 -2.65 5.83 -7.75
CA ILE A 35 -2.87 5.48 -6.36
C ILE A 35 -3.77 6.50 -5.69
N ALA A 36 -3.52 7.78 -5.94
CA ALA A 36 -4.34 8.85 -5.35
C ALA A 36 -5.80 8.73 -5.78
N ARG A 37 -6.01 8.43 -7.05
CA ARG A 37 -7.35 8.31 -7.58
C ARG A 37 -8.07 7.11 -6.99
N TRP A 38 -7.37 5.98 -6.93
CA TRP A 38 -7.96 4.78 -6.38
C TRP A 38 -8.26 4.94 -4.89
N ALA A 39 -7.33 5.52 -4.14
CA ALA A 39 -7.48 5.64 -2.70
C ALA A 39 -8.35 6.81 -2.28
N GLN A 40 -8.58 7.75 -3.20
CA GLN A 40 -9.39 8.93 -2.92
C GLN A 40 -8.84 9.71 -1.73
N VAL A 41 -7.53 9.93 -1.73
CA VAL A 41 -6.88 10.70 -0.68
C VAL A 41 -6.19 11.90 -1.31
N GLY A 42 -5.92 12.90 -0.51
CA GLY A 42 -5.23 14.08 -0.99
C GLY A 42 -3.82 13.76 -1.42
N LYS A 43 -3.35 14.47 -2.44
CA LYS A 43 -2.05 14.17 -2.99
C LYS A 43 -0.93 14.39 -1.99
N GLY A 44 -1.02 15.42 -1.18
CA GLY A 44 0.02 15.67 -0.19
C GLY A 44 0.14 14.56 0.83
N SER A 45 -1.00 14.09 1.34
CA SER A 45 -0.99 13.00 2.30
C SER A 45 -0.46 11.74 1.67
N LEU A 46 -0.85 11.49 0.43
CA LEU A 46 -0.39 10.31 -0.27
C LEU A 46 1.11 10.34 -0.47
N MET A 47 1.64 11.48 -0.93
CA MET A 47 3.06 11.54 -1.21
C MET A 47 3.90 11.36 0.05
N ARG A 48 3.42 11.89 1.17
CA ARG A 48 4.13 11.68 2.44
C ARG A 48 4.13 10.21 2.83
N GLU A 49 3.00 9.53 2.60
CA GLU A 49 2.91 8.12 2.95
C GLU A 49 3.79 7.27 2.03
N LEU A 50 3.78 7.55 0.73
CA LEU A 50 4.61 6.81 -0.21
C LEU A 50 6.09 7.00 0.10
N ASP A 51 6.48 8.22 0.44
CA ASP A 51 7.86 8.48 0.79
C ASP A 51 8.26 7.73 2.05
N ARG A 52 7.40 7.73 3.05
CA ARG A 52 7.69 7.02 4.28
C ARG A 52 7.86 5.52 4.02
N LEU A 53 6.95 4.94 3.28
CA LEU A 53 7.01 3.50 3.00
C LEU A 53 8.20 3.14 2.14
N HIS A 54 8.55 4.01 1.19
CA HIS A 54 9.71 3.78 0.36
C HIS A 54 10.99 3.85 1.19
N ARG A 55 11.11 4.84 2.06
CA ARG A 55 12.31 4.96 2.87
C ARG A 55 12.47 3.81 3.86
N ALA A 56 11.36 3.23 4.27
CA ALA A 56 11.41 2.09 5.17
C ALA A 56 11.68 0.76 4.45
N GLY A 57 11.72 0.79 3.13
CA GLY A 57 11.96 -0.43 2.36
C GLY A 57 10.73 -1.26 2.10
N VAL A 58 9.55 -0.72 2.40
CA VAL A 58 8.30 -1.44 2.17
C VAL A 58 7.91 -1.39 0.70
N LEU A 59 8.22 -0.28 0.02
CA LEU A 59 7.93 -0.11 -1.40
C LEU A 59 9.20 0.16 -2.17
N THR A 60 9.21 -0.21 -3.44
CA THR A 60 10.26 0.21 -4.35
C THR A 60 9.71 1.34 -5.21
N LEU A 61 10.61 2.11 -5.76
CA LEU A 61 10.27 3.26 -6.57
C LEU A 61 11.08 3.18 -7.84
N ASN A 62 10.44 3.42 -8.96
CA ASN A 62 11.12 3.38 -10.23
C ASN A 62 10.67 4.57 -11.06
N ARG A 63 11.63 5.31 -11.64
CA ARG A 63 11.30 6.44 -12.46
C ARG A 63 11.34 6.09 -13.91
N GLN A 64 10.31 6.46 -14.62
CA GLN A 64 10.25 6.25 -16.05
C GLN A 64 9.83 7.55 -16.69
N GLY A 65 10.74 8.24 -17.33
CA GLY A 65 10.46 9.55 -17.89
C GLY A 65 10.12 10.50 -16.76
N ASN A 66 8.97 11.13 -16.86
CA ASN A 66 8.52 12.06 -15.84
C ASN A 66 7.65 11.42 -14.78
N GLN A 67 7.51 10.11 -14.83
CA GLN A 67 6.60 9.44 -13.92
C GLN A 67 7.33 8.57 -12.93
N THR A 68 6.79 8.51 -11.72
CA THR A 68 7.35 7.67 -10.69
C THR A 68 6.36 6.56 -10.39
N HIS A 69 6.84 5.34 -10.44
CA HIS A 69 6.04 4.16 -10.20
C HIS A 69 6.40 3.56 -8.86
N TYR A 70 5.43 3.07 -8.14
CA TYR A 70 5.65 2.43 -6.85
C TYR A 70 5.13 1.00 -6.91
N ARG A 71 5.76 0.13 -6.14
CA ARG A 71 5.42 -1.27 -6.15
C ARG A 71 5.84 -1.89 -4.83
N ALA A 72 5.18 -2.98 -4.43
CA ALA A 72 5.59 -3.73 -3.25
C ALA A 72 7.03 -4.20 -3.44
N ASN A 73 7.81 -4.18 -2.38
CA ASN A 73 9.23 -4.55 -2.45
C ASN A 73 9.41 -6.00 -2.01
N PRO A 74 9.71 -6.91 -2.94
CA PRO A 74 9.88 -8.32 -2.57
C PRO A 74 11.05 -8.56 -1.63
N GLU A 75 11.94 -7.58 -1.51
CA GLU A 75 13.08 -7.74 -0.62
C GLU A 75 12.85 -7.14 0.74
N CYS A 76 11.68 -6.61 1.00
CA CYS A 76 11.34 -6.13 2.33
C CYS A 76 11.37 -7.32 3.28
N PRO A 77 12.05 -7.19 4.43
CA PRO A 77 12.17 -8.33 5.35
C PRO A 77 10.86 -8.93 5.81
N ILE A 78 9.78 -8.16 5.78
CA ILE A 78 8.49 -8.68 6.18
C ILE A 78 7.51 -8.74 5.00
N TYR A 79 8.05 -8.89 3.80
CA TYR A 79 7.23 -8.92 2.59
C TYR A 79 6.13 -9.98 2.68
N GLY A 80 6.51 -11.21 3.04
CA GLY A 80 5.55 -12.29 3.13
C GLY A 80 4.49 -12.05 4.20
N GLU A 81 4.93 -11.52 5.32
CA GLU A 81 4.01 -11.22 6.41
C GLU A 81 3.04 -10.11 6.00
N LEU A 82 3.54 -9.10 5.31
CA LEU A 82 2.67 -8.02 4.85
C LEU A 82 1.65 -8.52 3.83
N LEU A 83 2.06 -9.38 2.92
CA LEU A 83 1.12 -9.98 1.99
C LEU A 83 0.01 -10.68 2.73
N GLY A 84 0.35 -11.42 3.77
CA GLY A 84 -0.63 -12.13 4.57
C GLY A 84 -1.56 -11.19 5.32
N ILE A 85 -1.00 -10.16 5.94
CA ILE A 85 -1.81 -9.20 6.68
C ILE A 85 -2.78 -8.49 5.75
N VAL A 86 -2.29 -8.03 4.60
CA VAL A 86 -3.13 -7.33 3.65
C VAL A 86 -4.25 -8.24 3.18
N ARG A 87 -3.92 -9.48 2.82
CA ARG A 87 -4.92 -10.39 2.32
C ARG A 87 -6.00 -10.68 3.36
N LYS A 88 -5.61 -10.79 4.61
CA LYS A 88 -6.56 -11.15 5.65
C LYS A 88 -7.35 -9.98 6.20
N THR A 89 -6.94 -8.77 5.94
CA THR A 89 -7.61 -7.62 6.55
C THR A 89 -8.22 -6.66 5.55
N PHE A 90 -7.43 -6.08 4.65
CA PHE A 90 -7.96 -5.05 3.77
C PHE A 90 -7.48 -5.17 2.32
N GLY A 91 -6.95 -6.29 1.95
CA GLY A 91 -6.47 -6.45 0.60
C GLY A 91 -7.60 -6.48 -0.41
N ILE A 92 -7.34 -5.89 -1.59
CA ILE A 92 -8.34 -5.95 -2.62
C ILE A 92 -8.21 -7.27 -3.33
N GLY A 93 -9.30 -7.72 -3.83
CA GLY A 93 -9.32 -8.92 -4.59
C GLY A 93 -9.20 -10.13 -3.78
N GLY A 94 -8.86 -10.10 -2.66
CA GLY A 94 -8.67 -11.24 -2.00
C GLY A 94 -9.72 -11.65 -1.18
N ALA A 95 -10.17 -10.99 -0.78
CA ALA A 95 -10.87 -11.30 0.07
C ALA A 95 -11.89 -12.03 0.10
N ARG A 96 -12.39 -12.35 0.05
CA ARG A 96 -13.41 -12.89 0.20
C ARG A 96 -13.55 -13.91 0.02
N GLU A 97 -13.41 -14.41 0.24
CA GLU A 97 -13.62 -15.26 0.06
C GLU A 97 -13.81 -15.63 0.39
#